data_abff486c58504fa6e26664bed954d61a
#
_entry.id   abff486c58504fa6e26664bed954d61a
#
_cell.length_a   1.000
_cell.length_b   1.000
_cell.length_c   1.000
_cell.angle_alpha   90.00
_cell.angle_beta   90.00
_cell.angle_gamma   90.00
#
_symmetry.space_group_name_H-M   'P 1'
#
loop_
_entity.id
_entity.type
_entity.pdbx_description
1 polymer ?
#
loop_
_entity_poly.entity_id
_entity_poly.type
_entity_poly.pdbx_seq_one_letter_code
_entity_poly.pdbx_strand_id
1 'polypeptide(L)'
;MYTTRQIVRKLVIGAVALAVAICITIFIRENMDVKDPESALPTLTVTMNGSAAMAPGSVFRAGYEWNFLTTTEKSTPVYSSADLRQVTPPVPMPSRTYLDLDFSIKPKSVVISRADDEKLEAFMELIDVGSGPIITPAATGLYMYRV
;
A
#
# COMPACT_ATOMS: atom_id res chain seq x y z
N MET A 1 17.75 -52.08 14.91
CA MET A 1 18.43 -50.91 15.50
C MET A 1 19.05 -50.08 14.35
N TYR A 2 18.63 -48.85 14.12
CA TYR A 2 19.22 -48.02 13.05
C TYR A 2 20.61 -47.53 13.48
N THR A 3 21.60 -47.70 12.59
CA THR A 3 22.94 -47.14 12.82
C THR A 3 22.87 -45.61 12.77
N THR A 4 23.68 -44.92 13.57
CA THR A 4 23.75 -43.45 13.63
C THR A 4 23.85 -42.84 12.24
N ARG A 5 24.60 -43.44 11.34
CA ARG A 5 24.75 -43.05 9.92
C ARG A 5 23.44 -43.10 9.15
N GLN A 6 22.57 -44.04 9.41
CA GLN A 6 21.25 -44.16 8.75
C GLN A 6 20.29 -43.07 9.29
N ILE A 7 20.35 -42.75 10.58
CA ILE A 7 19.55 -41.69 11.19
C ILE A 7 19.95 -40.35 10.60
N VAL A 8 21.23 -40.02 10.55
CA VAL A 8 21.75 -38.80 9.97
C VAL A 8 21.35 -38.67 8.50
N ARG A 9 21.47 -39.72 7.71
CA ARG A 9 21.06 -39.72 6.30
C ARG A 9 19.56 -39.44 6.13
N LYS A 10 18.70 -40.02 6.97
CA LYS A 10 17.25 -39.77 6.94
C LYS A 10 16.92 -38.32 7.33
N LEU A 11 17.60 -37.77 8.33
CA LEU A 11 17.45 -36.38 8.74
C LEU A 11 17.85 -35.40 7.63
N VAL A 12 18.97 -35.65 6.97
CA VAL A 12 19.43 -34.81 5.85
C VAL A 12 18.43 -34.87 4.68
N ILE A 13 17.96 -36.07 4.32
CA ILE A 13 16.95 -36.24 3.25
C ILE A 13 15.67 -35.51 3.64
N GLY A 14 15.20 -35.61 4.88
CA GLY A 14 14.02 -34.92 5.38
C GLY A 14 14.19 -33.38 5.33
N ALA A 15 15.34 -32.87 5.75
CA ALA A 15 15.64 -31.44 5.70
C ALA A 15 15.67 -30.90 4.25
N VAL A 16 16.30 -31.66 3.33
CA VAL A 16 16.32 -31.27 1.91
C VAL A 16 14.91 -31.29 1.31
N ALA A 17 14.12 -32.33 1.60
CA ALA A 17 12.75 -32.42 1.12
C ALA A 17 11.89 -31.24 1.63
N LEU A 18 12.04 -30.87 2.91
CA LEU A 18 11.37 -29.71 3.49
C LEU A 18 11.79 -28.40 2.82
N ALA A 19 13.09 -28.20 2.61
CA ALA A 19 13.61 -27.00 1.93
C ALA A 19 13.05 -26.89 0.49
N VAL A 20 13.01 -27.99 -0.26
CA VAL A 20 12.43 -28.03 -1.60
C VAL A 20 10.94 -27.71 -1.58
N ALA A 21 10.18 -28.25 -0.62
CA ALA A 21 8.75 -27.96 -0.47
C ALA A 21 8.52 -26.45 -0.18
N ILE A 22 9.33 -25.85 0.70
CA ILE A 22 9.27 -24.42 1.00
C ILE A 22 9.56 -23.60 -0.26
N CYS A 23 10.62 -23.92 -1.00
CA CYS A 23 10.96 -23.22 -2.24
C CYS A 23 9.83 -23.30 -3.29
N ILE A 24 9.23 -24.48 -3.46
CA ILE A 24 8.09 -24.66 -4.36
C ILE A 24 6.90 -23.80 -3.92
N THR A 25 6.59 -23.77 -2.63
CA THR A 25 5.48 -22.96 -2.09
C THR A 25 5.72 -21.48 -2.34
N ILE A 26 6.92 -20.99 -2.08
CA ILE A 26 7.30 -19.60 -2.34
C ILE A 26 7.16 -19.28 -3.84
N PHE A 27 7.64 -20.14 -4.71
CA PHE A 27 7.57 -19.94 -6.16
C PHE A 27 6.13 -19.93 -6.69
N ILE A 28 5.26 -20.82 -6.18
CA ILE A 28 3.85 -20.85 -6.55
C ILE A 28 3.16 -19.55 -6.11
N ARG A 29 3.39 -19.13 -4.86
CA ARG A 29 2.82 -17.89 -4.33
C ARG A 29 3.27 -16.68 -5.15
N GLU A 30 4.56 -16.56 -5.40
CA GLU A 30 5.14 -15.51 -6.23
C GLU A 30 4.49 -15.44 -7.62
N ASN A 31 4.30 -16.58 -8.27
CA ASN A 31 3.68 -16.64 -9.59
C ASN A 31 2.19 -16.25 -9.56
N MET A 32 1.50 -16.48 -8.45
CA MET A 32 0.13 -15.98 -8.24
C MET A 32 0.12 -14.47 -8.02
N ASP A 33 1.00 -13.96 -7.17
CA ASP A 33 1.12 -12.54 -6.84
C ASP A 33 1.49 -11.71 -8.09
N VAL A 34 2.37 -12.22 -8.95
CA VAL A 34 2.71 -11.58 -10.24
C VAL A 34 1.55 -11.56 -11.22
N LYS A 35 0.69 -12.57 -11.22
CA LYS A 35 -0.50 -12.61 -12.09
C LYS A 35 -1.61 -11.67 -11.66
N ASP A 36 -1.71 -11.40 -10.37
CA ASP A 36 -2.66 -10.46 -9.80
C ASP A 36 -1.93 -9.52 -8.81
N PRO A 37 -1.15 -8.55 -9.34
CA PRO A 37 -0.34 -7.66 -8.50
C PRO A 37 -1.19 -6.86 -7.50
N GLU A 38 -2.40 -6.49 -7.88
CA GLU A 38 -3.28 -5.67 -7.03
C GLU A 38 -3.62 -6.34 -5.70
N SER A 39 -3.73 -7.66 -5.67
CA SER A 39 -4.01 -8.42 -4.45
C SER A 39 -2.80 -8.52 -3.51
N ALA A 40 -1.59 -8.45 -4.07
CA ALA A 40 -0.32 -8.59 -3.33
C ALA A 40 0.20 -7.25 -2.79
N LEU A 41 -0.28 -6.13 -3.36
CA LEU A 41 0.19 -4.80 -3.00
C LEU A 41 -0.35 -4.34 -1.65
N PRO A 42 0.43 -3.52 -0.91
CA PRO A 42 -0.05 -2.91 0.33
C PRO A 42 -1.30 -2.06 0.08
N THR A 43 -2.20 -2.08 1.04
CA THR A 43 -3.39 -1.22 1.06
C THR A 43 -3.21 -0.09 2.05
N LEU A 44 -3.81 1.05 1.73
CA LEU A 44 -3.92 2.21 2.62
C LEU A 44 -5.39 2.38 3.03
N THR A 45 -5.63 2.40 4.32
CA THR A 45 -6.92 2.79 4.90
C THR A 45 -6.76 4.16 5.56
N VAL A 46 -7.69 5.05 5.29
CA VAL A 46 -7.72 6.37 5.92
C VAL A 46 -8.92 6.44 6.85
N THR A 47 -8.67 6.79 8.11
CA THR A 47 -9.73 6.96 9.12
C THR A 47 -9.83 8.42 9.54
N MET A 48 -11.05 8.86 9.85
CA MET A 48 -11.34 10.20 10.30
C MET A 48 -11.49 10.22 11.83
N ASN A 49 -10.70 11.02 12.50
CA ASN A 49 -10.71 11.16 13.97
C ASN A 49 -10.64 9.79 14.71
N GLY A 50 -9.90 8.84 14.14
CA GLY A 50 -9.67 7.52 14.74
C GLY A 50 -10.89 6.58 14.79
N SER A 51 -12.02 6.93 14.17
CA SER A 51 -13.25 6.14 14.37
C SER A 51 -14.00 5.76 13.09
N ALA A 52 -13.92 6.53 12.04
CA ALA A 52 -14.67 6.27 10.82
C ALA A 52 -13.73 6.10 9.61
N ALA A 53 -13.67 4.92 9.03
CA ALA A 53 -12.96 4.72 7.76
C ALA A 53 -13.63 5.53 6.64
N MET A 54 -12.81 6.10 5.77
CA MET A 54 -13.33 6.78 4.58
C MET A 54 -14.07 5.78 3.69
N ALA A 55 -15.08 6.29 3.00
CA ALA A 55 -15.89 5.46 2.10
C ALA A 55 -15.01 4.77 1.03
N PRO A 56 -15.33 3.53 0.65
CA PRO A 56 -14.67 2.86 -0.46
C PRO A 56 -14.70 3.73 -1.73
N GLY A 57 -13.57 3.85 -2.40
CA GLY A 57 -13.42 4.70 -3.59
C GLY A 57 -12.99 6.14 -3.31
N SER A 58 -12.97 6.59 -2.04
CA SER A 58 -12.41 7.91 -1.68
C SER A 58 -10.89 7.89 -1.58
N VAL A 59 -10.32 6.72 -1.42
CA VAL A 59 -8.88 6.45 -1.43
C VAL A 59 -8.60 5.44 -2.53
N PHE A 60 -7.71 5.79 -3.45
CA PHE A 60 -7.36 4.86 -4.52
C PHE A 60 -5.87 4.97 -4.85
N ARG A 61 -5.34 3.89 -5.40
CA ARG A 61 -3.94 3.82 -5.82
C ARG A 61 -3.78 4.49 -7.18
N ALA A 62 -2.96 5.56 -7.22
CA ALA A 62 -2.68 6.27 -8.46
C ALA A 62 -1.63 5.55 -9.33
N GLY A 63 -0.72 4.82 -8.70
CA GLY A 63 0.29 4.02 -9.40
C GLY A 63 1.17 3.29 -8.40
N TYR A 64 1.97 2.36 -8.91
CA TYR A 64 2.94 1.61 -8.11
C TYR A 64 4.12 1.13 -8.94
N GLU A 65 5.21 0.86 -8.26
CA GLU A 65 6.32 0.04 -8.74
C GLU A 65 6.67 -0.96 -7.64
N TRP A 66 6.49 -2.23 -7.92
CA TRP A 66 6.65 -3.28 -6.93
C TRP A 66 7.60 -4.36 -7.40
N ASN A 67 8.58 -4.66 -6.56
CA ASN A 67 9.57 -5.69 -6.83
C ASN A 67 9.12 -7.01 -6.22
N PHE A 68 8.75 -7.95 -7.07
CA PHE A 68 8.61 -9.35 -6.74
C PHE A 68 9.99 -10.03 -6.77
N LEU A 69 10.08 -11.29 -6.37
CA LEU A 69 11.36 -12.03 -6.38
C LEU A 69 11.92 -12.21 -7.80
N THR A 70 11.05 -12.40 -8.77
CA THR A 70 11.43 -12.75 -10.15
C THR A 70 11.22 -11.62 -11.15
N THR A 71 10.41 -10.62 -10.82
CA THR A 71 10.06 -9.52 -11.74
C THR A 71 9.72 -8.25 -10.98
N THR A 72 9.72 -7.13 -11.70
CA THR A 72 9.22 -5.84 -11.22
C THR A 72 7.97 -5.48 -12.01
N GLU A 73 6.86 -5.31 -11.32
CA GLU A 73 5.62 -4.84 -11.90
C GLU A 73 5.45 -3.35 -11.64
N LYS A 74 4.98 -2.65 -12.66
CA LYS A 74 4.79 -1.20 -12.61
C LYS A 74 3.48 -0.81 -13.24
N SER A 75 2.72 -0.01 -12.51
CA SER A 75 1.54 0.65 -13.03
C SER A 75 1.63 2.13 -12.72
N THR A 76 1.46 2.94 -13.73
CA THR A 76 1.37 4.41 -13.62
C THR A 76 0.13 4.88 -14.35
N PRO A 77 -1.07 4.66 -13.78
CA PRO A 77 -2.27 5.21 -14.38
C PRO A 77 -2.17 6.73 -14.39
N VAL A 78 -2.26 7.31 -15.57
CA VAL A 78 -2.25 8.76 -15.73
C VAL A 78 -3.67 9.26 -15.54
N TYR A 79 -4.01 9.62 -14.31
CA TYR A 79 -5.24 10.36 -14.04
C TYR A 79 -4.92 11.84 -13.94
N SER A 80 -5.60 12.65 -14.73
CA SER A 80 -5.63 14.10 -14.48
C SER A 80 -6.47 14.40 -13.24
N SER A 81 -6.27 15.54 -12.61
CA SER A 81 -7.10 15.95 -11.48
C SER A 81 -8.59 16.05 -11.85
N ALA A 82 -8.89 16.36 -13.10
CA ALA A 82 -10.26 16.35 -13.62
C ALA A 82 -10.87 14.95 -13.66
N ASP A 83 -10.10 13.95 -14.09
CA ASP A 83 -10.54 12.56 -14.11
C ASP A 83 -10.77 12.04 -12.69
N LEU A 84 -9.88 12.40 -11.77
CA LEU A 84 -9.99 12.00 -10.37
C LEU A 84 -11.26 12.54 -9.69
N ARG A 85 -11.68 13.77 -10.01
CA ARG A 85 -12.95 14.32 -9.51
C ARG A 85 -14.17 13.53 -9.94
N GLN A 86 -14.11 12.88 -11.09
CA GLN A 86 -15.22 12.06 -11.61
C GLN A 86 -15.24 10.67 -10.97
N VAL A 87 -14.06 10.11 -10.72
CA VAL A 87 -13.90 8.75 -10.20
C VAL A 87 -13.98 8.71 -8.67
N THR A 88 -13.49 9.75 -8.02
CA THR A 88 -13.40 9.83 -6.56
C THR A 88 -14.20 11.02 -6.06
N PRO A 89 -15.45 10.83 -5.67
CA PRO A 89 -16.25 11.93 -5.14
C PRO A 89 -15.62 12.50 -3.86
N PRO A 90 -15.62 13.84 -3.69
CA PRO A 90 -15.10 14.46 -2.48
C PRO A 90 -15.88 14.02 -1.25
N VAL A 91 -15.17 13.74 -0.17
CA VAL A 91 -15.75 13.40 1.13
C VAL A 91 -15.94 14.67 1.93
N PRO A 92 -17.18 15.07 2.26
CA PRO A 92 -17.44 16.22 3.13
C PRO A 92 -16.97 15.90 4.56
N MET A 93 -16.20 16.80 5.14
CA MET A 93 -15.73 16.65 6.52
C MET A 93 -15.58 18.02 7.21
N PRO A 94 -15.66 18.08 8.53
CA PRO A 94 -15.38 19.29 9.29
C PRO A 94 -13.95 19.77 9.05
N SER A 95 -13.73 21.08 9.21
CA SER A 95 -12.37 21.64 9.22
C SER A 95 -11.56 21.06 10.38
N ARG A 96 -10.24 20.97 10.22
CA ARG A 96 -9.30 20.42 11.21
C ARG A 96 -9.62 18.98 11.63
N THR A 97 -10.17 18.19 10.72
CA THR A 97 -10.34 16.74 10.92
C THR A 97 -8.97 16.05 10.88
N TYR A 98 -8.75 15.12 11.79
CA TYR A 98 -7.57 14.25 11.77
C TYR A 98 -7.80 13.09 10.82
N LEU A 99 -6.89 12.92 9.87
CA LEU A 99 -6.88 11.78 8.96
C LEU A 99 -5.71 10.87 9.34
N ASP A 100 -6.01 9.71 9.87
CA ASP A 100 -5.01 8.71 10.22
C ASP A 100 -4.79 7.77 9.04
N LEU A 101 -3.52 7.51 8.72
CA LEU A 101 -3.09 6.65 7.62
C LEU A 101 -2.68 5.29 8.17
N ASP A 102 -3.44 4.26 7.83
CA ASP A 102 -3.15 2.89 8.22
C ASP A 102 -2.73 2.06 6.99
N PHE A 103 -1.47 1.65 6.99
CA PHE A 103 -0.87 0.85 5.93
C PHE A 103 -0.87 -0.62 6.33
N SER A 104 -1.36 -1.50 5.48
CA SER A 104 -1.31 -2.95 5.72
C SER A 104 0.11 -3.50 5.87
N ILE A 105 1.09 -2.83 5.26
CA ILE A 105 2.52 -3.08 5.42
C ILE A 105 3.18 -1.76 5.77
N LYS A 106 3.92 -1.72 6.89
CA LYS A 106 4.59 -0.49 7.34
C LYS A 106 5.58 0.02 6.29
N PRO A 107 5.40 1.25 5.76
CA PRO A 107 6.31 1.84 4.80
C PRO A 107 7.63 2.26 5.47
N LYS A 108 8.69 2.34 4.68
CA LYS A 108 9.99 2.90 5.13
C LYS A 108 9.95 4.40 5.27
N SER A 109 9.23 5.06 4.37
CA SER A 109 9.01 6.50 4.36
C SER A 109 7.67 6.81 3.74
N VAL A 110 7.09 7.92 4.15
CA VAL A 110 5.83 8.44 3.60
C VAL A 110 6.08 9.90 3.23
N VAL A 111 5.72 10.27 2.02
CA VAL A 111 5.72 11.65 1.56
C VAL A 111 4.28 12.05 1.28
N ILE A 112 3.82 13.09 1.95
CA ILE A 112 2.45 13.56 1.82
C ILE A 112 2.48 14.93 1.17
N SER A 113 1.72 15.09 0.11
CA SER A 113 1.53 16.37 -0.55
C SER A 113 0.05 16.70 -0.70
N ARG A 114 -0.26 17.98 -0.76
CA ARG A 114 -1.63 18.50 -0.85
C ARG A 114 -1.72 19.53 -1.96
N ALA A 115 -2.79 19.47 -2.74
CA ALA A 115 -3.22 20.50 -3.65
C ALA A 115 -4.50 21.15 -3.11
N ASP A 116 -4.56 22.47 -3.13
CA ASP A 116 -5.67 23.31 -2.69
C ASP A 116 -6.04 24.40 -3.74
N ASP A 117 -5.41 24.36 -4.91
CA ASP A 117 -5.76 25.20 -6.04
C ASP A 117 -7.07 24.71 -6.71
N GLU A 118 -7.74 25.58 -7.46
CA GLU A 118 -9.00 25.25 -8.14
C GLU A 118 -8.90 24.05 -9.07
N LYS A 119 -7.74 23.85 -9.68
CA LYS A 119 -7.48 22.71 -10.59
C LYS A 119 -6.96 21.47 -9.87
N LEU A 120 -6.53 21.58 -8.61
CA LEU A 120 -5.90 20.54 -7.83
C LEU A 120 -4.66 19.94 -8.51
N GLU A 121 -3.85 20.79 -9.12
CA GLU A 121 -2.65 20.40 -9.85
C GLU A 121 -1.36 20.79 -9.14
N ALA A 122 -1.41 21.88 -8.34
CA ALA A 122 -0.26 22.39 -7.61
C ALA A 122 -0.09 21.67 -6.26
N PHE A 123 0.61 20.55 -6.26
CA PHE A 123 0.89 19.80 -5.05
C PHE A 123 2.07 20.37 -4.28
N MET A 124 1.85 20.68 -3.00
CA MET A 124 2.89 21.10 -2.06
C MET A 124 3.11 20.01 -1.02
N GLU A 125 4.36 19.67 -0.74
CA GLU A 125 4.73 18.69 0.26
C GLU A 125 4.44 19.21 1.68
N LEU A 126 3.87 18.34 2.51
CA LEU A 126 3.61 18.61 3.93
C LEU A 126 4.81 18.09 4.75
N ILE A 127 5.79 18.96 4.98
CA ILE A 127 7.10 18.58 5.53
C ILE A 127 7.02 18.03 6.97
N ASP A 128 6.09 18.50 7.78
CA ASP A 128 6.03 18.20 9.21
C ASP A 128 5.13 17.01 9.59
N VAL A 129 4.53 16.34 8.63
CA VAL A 129 3.52 15.31 8.92
C VAL A 129 4.15 13.91 9.09
N GLY A 130 5.20 13.60 8.32
CA GLY A 130 5.84 12.26 8.33
C GLY A 130 4.80 11.16 8.09
N SER A 131 4.78 10.16 8.96
CA SER A 131 3.75 9.10 8.99
C SER A 131 2.64 9.38 10.02
N GLY A 132 2.58 10.59 10.57
CA GLY A 132 1.57 10.99 11.53
C GLY A 132 0.24 11.34 10.87
N PRO A 133 -0.77 11.70 11.69
CA PRO A 133 -2.08 12.09 11.16
C PRO A 133 -2.00 13.38 10.36
N ILE A 134 -2.72 13.43 9.25
CA ILE A 134 -2.93 14.66 8.49
C ILE A 134 -4.03 15.47 9.16
N ILE A 135 -3.80 16.76 9.37
CA ILE A 135 -4.84 17.68 9.86
C ILE A 135 -5.37 18.43 8.65
N THR A 136 -6.68 18.32 8.39
CA THR A 136 -7.30 19.06 7.29
C THR A 136 -7.29 20.57 7.55
N PRO A 137 -7.23 21.40 6.51
CA PRO A 137 -7.19 22.85 6.67
C PRO A 137 -8.39 23.43 7.43
N ALA A 138 -8.18 24.57 8.05
CA ALA A 138 -9.26 25.32 8.71
C ALA A 138 -10.18 26.02 7.69
N ALA A 139 -9.63 26.41 6.54
CA ALA A 139 -10.38 27.06 5.48
C ALA A 139 -11.29 26.06 4.75
N THR A 140 -12.48 26.52 4.38
CA THR A 140 -13.38 25.74 3.54
C THR A 140 -12.83 25.69 2.10
N GLY A 141 -12.80 24.51 1.51
CA GLY A 141 -12.28 24.31 0.17
C GLY A 141 -12.28 22.86 -0.25
N LEU A 142 -11.85 22.62 -1.46
CA LEU A 142 -11.60 21.29 -1.98
C LEU A 142 -10.10 21.01 -1.93
N TYR A 143 -9.72 19.91 -1.33
CA TYR A 143 -8.33 19.51 -1.13
C TYR A 143 -8.09 18.11 -1.67
N MET A 144 -6.97 17.93 -2.34
CA MET A 144 -6.52 16.61 -2.80
C MET A 144 -5.21 16.27 -2.12
N TYR A 145 -5.15 15.09 -1.53
CA TYR A 145 -3.94 14.57 -0.91
C TYR A 145 -3.34 13.47 -1.77
N ARG A 146 -2.03 13.48 -1.86
CA ARG A 146 -1.21 12.42 -2.46
C ARG A 146 -0.28 11.90 -1.37
N VAL A 147 -0.29 10.60 -1.18
CA VAL A 147 0.52 9.86 -0.20
C VAL A 147 1.43 8.88 -0.91
#